data_7624ea60b10be3d76b39eb63d49c4f0a
#
_entry.id   7624ea60b10be3d76b39eb63d49c4f0a
#
_cell.length_a   1.000
_cell.length_b   1.000
_cell.length_c   1.000
_cell.angle_alpha   90.00
_cell.angle_beta   90.00
_cell.angle_gamma   90.00
#
_symmetry.space_group_name_H-M   'P 1'
#
loop_
_entity.id
_entity.type
_entity.pdbx_description
1 polymer ?
#
loop_
_entity_poly.entity_id
_entity_poly.type
_entity_poly.pdbx_seq_one_letter_code
_entity_poly.pdbx_strand_id
1 'polypeptide(L)'
;MKAEGVIDHVGIASGPTDLLIRYVETGQFEVVISHNRYTLLNREADPLWDVAARRGLATVNAAPYGGGILSKGPEAVQRYMYRPASSELLARARRIAAACSRYGVPLAAAALQFSLREPRITSTIVGFSRPERVQETLRLANLSIPDALWQELDETR
;
A
#
# COMPACT_ATOMS: atom_id res chain seq x y z
N MET A 1 8.91 -3.38 -29.58
CA MET A 1 7.93 -4.27 -28.87
C MET A 1 6.53 -3.68 -28.89
N LYS A 2 6.28 -2.46 -28.33
CA LYS A 2 4.94 -1.84 -28.43
C LYS A 2 4.56 -1.51 -29.88
N ALA A 3 5.45 -0.84 -30.63
CA ALA A 3 5.25 -0.54 -32.05
C ALA A 3 5.10 -1.79 -32.95
N GLU A 4 5.54 -2.93 -32.50
CA GLU A 4 5.47 -4.24 -33.18
C GLU A 4 4.25 -5.06 -32.72
N GLY A 5 3.41 -4.52 -31.81
CA GLY A 5 2.23 -5.21 -31.30
C GLY A 5 2.53 -6.42 -30.39
N VAL A 6 3.76 -6.53 -29.86
CA VAL A 6 4.15 -7.63 -28.97
C VAL A 6 3.66 -7.39 -27.54
N ILE A 7 3.56 -6.12 -27.14
CA ILE A 7 2.99 -5.69 -25.84
C ILE A 7 2.06 -4.50 -26.07
N ASP A 8 1.02 -4.41 -25.26
CA ASP A 8 0.05 -3.31 -25.34
C ASP A 8 0.46 -2.11 -24.49
N HIS A 9 1.01 -2.34 -23.30
CA HIS A 9 1.34 -1.30 -22.34
C HIS A 9 2.74 -1.46 -21.78
N VAL A 10 3.33 -0.32 -21.40
CA VAL A 10 4.64 -0.26 -20.74
C VAL A 10 4.46 0.34 -19.36
N GLY A 11 5.00 -0.32 -18.33
CA GLY A 11 4.98 0.16 -16.96
C GLY A 11 6.38 0.38 -16.39
N ILE A 12 6.44 1.12 -15.29
CA ILE A 12 7.65 1.38 -14.51
C ILE A 12 7.43 1.03 -13.04
N ALA A 13 8.42 0.36 -12.44
CA ALA A 13 8.47 0.07 -11.03
C ALA A 13 9.83 0.46 -10.45
N SER A 14 9.84 1.15 -9.32
CA SER A 14 11.07 1.53 -8.62
C SER A 14 10.81 1.73 -7.11
N GLY A 15 11.88 1.80 -6.33
CA GLY A 15 11.81 2.12 -4.91
C GLY A 15 11.63 3.63 -4.66
N PRO A 16 12.54 4.52 -5.08
CA PRO A 16 12.44 5.96 -4.85
C PRO A 16 11.27 6.59 -5.59
N THR A 17 10.43 7.34 -4.87
CA THR A 17 9.23 7.99 -5.43
C THR A 17 9.56 9.17 -6.34
N ASP A 18 10.59 9.93 -6.02
CA ASP A 18 11.11 11.03 -6.84
C ASP A 18 11.57 10.54 -8.21
N LEU A 19 12.24 9.39 -8.26
CA LEU A 19 12.65 8.76 -9.52
C LEU A 19 11.42 8.30 -10.32
N LEU A 20 10.42 7.71 -9.67
CA LEU A 20 9.17 7.30 -10.34
C LEU A 20 8.43 8.51 -10.92
N ILE A 21 8.36 9.63 -10.19
CA ILE A 21 7.75 10.87 -10.68
C ILE A 21 8.45 11.32 -11.97
N ARG A 22 9.77 11.36 -11.98
CA ARG A 22 10.55 11.73 -13.18
C ARG A 22 10.25 10.80 -14.36
N TYR A 23 10.13 9.50 -14.16
CA TYR A 23 9.75 8.56 -15.21
C TYR A 23 8.32 8.79 -15.70
N VAL A 24 7.37 8.99 -14.80
CA VAL A 24 5.97 9.31 -15.16
C VAL A 24 5.91 10.59 -15.99
N GLU A 25 6.71 11.60 -15.66
CA GLU A 25 6.77 12.88 -16.36
C GLU A 25 7.31 12.77 -17.80
N THR A 26 8.05 11.72 -18.14
CA THR A 26 8.51 11.49 -19.52
C THR A 26 7.38 11.20 -20.51
N GLY A 27 6.20 10.75 -20.01
CA GLY A 27 5.08 10.34 -20.85
C GLY A 27 5.29 9.02 -21.60
N GLN A 28 6.32 8.23 -21.24
CA GLN A 28 6.64 6.97 -21.93
C GLN A 28 5.97 5.75 -21.28
N PHE A 29 5.30 5.93 -20.15
CA PHE A 29 4.71 4.84 -19.36
C PHE A 29 3.21 5.05 -19.21
N GLU A 30 2.46 3.94 -19.16
CA GLU A 30 1.01 3.92 -18.90
C GLU A 30 0.67 3.34 -17.53
N VAL A 31 1.62 2.64 -16.89
CA VAL A 31 1.45 2.03 -15.57
C VAL A 31 2.63 2.40 -14.68
N VAL A 32 2.36 2.74 -13.43
CA VAL A 32 3.39 2.92 -12.41
C VAL A 32 3.12 2.07 -11.18
N ILE A 33 4.16 1.39 -10.69
CA ILE A 33 4.10 0.56 -9.47
C ILE A 33 5.01 1.17 -8.40
N SER A 34 4.45 1.40 -7.21
CA SER A 34 5.23 1.70 -6.00
C SER A 34 4.99 0.65 -4.93
N HIS A 35 5.99 0.34 -4.10
CA HIS A 35 5.88 -0.63 -3.03
C HIS A 35 6.37 -0.10 -1.68
N ASN A 36 5.67 -0.47 -0.60
CA ASN A 36 5.96 -0.05 0.78
C ASN A 36 5.92 1.47 1.04
N ARG A 37 5.48 2.29 0.09
CA ARG A 37 5.46 3.76 0.21
C ARG A 37 4.05 4.35 0.30
N TYR A 38 3.04 3.48 0.26
CA TYR A 38 1.66 3.84 0.56
C TYR A 38 1.02 2.78 1.45
N THR A 39 1.11 2.99 2.75
CA THR A 39 0.59 2.10 3.79
C THR A 39 0.08 2.94 4.97
N LEU A 40 -0.55 2.34 5.96
CA LEU A 40 -0.90 3.03 7.22
C LEU A 40 0.32 3.67 7.93
N LEU A 41 1.55 3.23 7.61
CA LEU A 41 2.80 3.73 8.20
C LEU A 41 3.56 4.71 7.28
N ASN A 42 3.18 4.85 6.03
CA ASN A 42 3.95 5.63 5.07
C ASN A 42 3.05 6.17 3.95
N ARG A 43 3.18 7.45 3.67
CA ARG A 43 2.46 8.18 2.61
C ARG A 43 3.42 8.82 1.58
N GLU A 44 4.66 8.38 1.53
CA GLU A 44 5.68 8.92 0.63
C GLU A 44 5.27 8.90 -0.86
N ALA A 45 4.37 7.98 -1.24
CA ALA A 45 3.86 7.89 -2.61
C ALA A 45 2.71 8.86 -2.93
N ASP A 46 2.19 9.67 -2.01
CA ASP A 46 1.11 10.60 -2.30
C ASP A 46 1.42 11.53 -3.49
N PRO A 47 2.57 12.20 -3.59
CA PRO A 47 2.90 13.04 -4.74
C PRO A 47 2.97 12.25 -6.06
N LEU A 48 3.40 10.97 -6.00
CA LEU A 48 3.44 10.10 -7.17
C LEU A 48 2.03 9.80 -7.68
N TRP A 49 1.10 9.48 -6.77
CA TRP A 49 -0.29 9.21 -7.13
C TRP A 49 -0.96 10.44 -7.76
N ASP A 50 -0.67 11.64 -7.26
CA ASP A 50 -1.18 12.90 -7.83
C ASP A 50 -0.66 13.13 -9.25
N VAL A 51 0.63 12.92 -9.49
CA VAL A 51 1.21 13.09 -10.83
C VAL A 51 0.68 12.03 -11.79
N ALA A 52 0.62 10.78 -11.37
CA ALA A 52 0.11 9.68 -12.17
C ALA A 52 -1.36 9.88 -12.56
N ALA A 53 -2.21 10.29 -11.62
CA ALA A 53 -3.63 10.56 -11.86
C ALA A 53 -3.83 11.70 -12.87
N ARG A 54 -3.11 12.83 -12.71
CA ARG A 54 -3.16 13.94 -13.68
C ARG A 54 -2.75 13.55 -15.09
N ARG A 55 -1.91 12.54 -15.23
CA ARG A 55 -1.41 12.02 -16.51
C ARG A 55 -2.19 10.82 -17.03
N GLY A 56 -3.20 10.34 -16.30
CA GLY A 56 -4.04 9.21 -16.70
C GLY A 56 -3.34 7.85 -16.65
N LEU A 57 -2.28 7.69 -15.84
CA LEU A 57 -1.62 6.40 -15.68
C LEU A 57 -2.44 5.48 -14.77
N ALA A 58 -2.40 4.19 -15.07
CA ALA A 58 -2.80 3.18 -14.10
C ALA A 58 -1.76 3.10 -12.97
N THR A 59 -2.23 3.12 -11.73
CA THR A 59 -1.40 3.11 -10.53
C THR A 59 -1.54 1.82 -9.76
N VAL A 60 -0.44 1.25 -9.36
CA VAL A 60 -0.42 -0.02 -8.63
C VAL A 60 0.35 0.15 -7.32
N ASN A 61 -0.34 -0.06 -6.21
CA ASN A 61 0.29 -0.09 -4.90
C ASN A 61 0.64 -1.52 -4.49
N ALA A 62 1.89 -1.79 -4.20
CA ALA A 62 2.35 -3.09 -3.76
C ALA A 62 2.79 -3.09 -2.28
N ALA A 63 2.69 -4.26 -1.65
CA ALA A 63 3.07 -4.48 -0.26
C ALA A 63 2.30 -3.60 0.76
N PRO A 64 0.96 -3.59 0.75
CA PRO A 64 0.14 -2.79 1.68
C PRO A 64 0.38 -3.15 3.14
N TYR A 65 0.92 -4.34 3.41
CA TYR A 65 1.23 -4.84 4.75
C TYR A 65 2.60 -4.40 5.30
N GLY A 66 3.38 -3.58 4.54
CA GLY A 66 4.66 -3.06 5.00
C GLY A 66 5.67 -4.15 5.40
N GLY A 67 5.81 -5.20 4.57
CA GLY A 67 6.69 -6.32 4.87
C GLY A 67 6.20 -7.24 5.99
N GLY A 68 4.93 -7.13 6.37
CA GLY A 68 4.29 -7.99 7.37
C GLY A 68 4.01 -7.31 8.72
N ILE A 69 4.59 -6.15 8.99
CA ILE A 69 4.37 -5.43 10.27
C ILE A 69 2.89 -5.05 10.46
N LEU A 70 2.17 -4.74 9.39
CA LEU A 70 0.74 -4.40 9.40
C LEU A 70 -0.18 -5.61 9.19
N SER A 71 0.35 -6.83 9.07
CA SER A 71 -0.46 -8.05 9.00
C SER A 71 -0.27 -8.97 10.20
N LYS A 72 0.96 -9.08 10.69
CA LYS A 72 1.32 -9.93 11.84
C LYS A 72 1.45 -9.14 13.15
N GLY A 73 1.49 -7.81 13.04
CA GLY A 73 1.69 -6.90 14.15
C GLY A 73 3.15 -6.56 14.43
N PRO A 74 3.40 -5.42 15.10
CA PRO A 74 4.74 -4.91 15.39
C PRO A 74 5.52 -5.74 16.42
N GLU A 75 4.86 -6.57 17.20
CA GLU A 75 5.53 -7.47 18.15
C GLU A 75 6.13 -8.69 17.43
N ALA A 76 5.49 -9.16 16.37
CA ALA A 76 5.96 -10.30 15.58
C ALA A 76 6.94 -9.88 14.46
N VAL A 77 6.82 -8.65 13.95
CA VAL A 77 7.65 -8.15 12.85
C VAL A 77 8.15 -6.74 13.18
N GLN A 78 9.46 -6.64 13.42
CA GLN A 78 10.13 -5.37 13.73
C GLN A 78 10.98 -4.87 12.56
N ARG A 79 10.52 -5.09 11.33
CA ARG A 79 11.16 -4.63 10.10
C ARG A 79 10.17 -3.91 9.20
N TYR A 80 10.65 -2.88 8.52
CA TYR A 80 9.91 -2.14 7.50
C TYR A 80 10.85 -1.81 6.35
N MET A 81 10.38 -1.90 5.10
CA MET A 81 11.20 -1.64 3.91
C MET A 81 12.56 -2.37 3.93
N TYR A 82 12.53 -3.66 4.33
CA TYR A 82 13.70 -4.58 4.40
C TYR A 82 14.76 -4.19 5.44
N ARG A 83 14.52 -3.21 6.31
CA ARG A 83 15.42 -2.73 7.37
C ARG A 83 14.77 -2.90 8.74
N PRO A 84 15.55 -2.89 9.83
CA PRO A 84 15.00 -2.75 11.17
C PRO A 84 14.13 -1.50 11.27
N ALA A 85 12.94 -1.63 11.85
CA ALA A 85 12.04 -0.51 12.05
C ALA A 85 12.56 0.37 13.19
N SER A 86 12.45 1.71 13.04
CA SER A 86 12.78 2.63 14.12
C SER A 86 11.81 2.48 15.30
N SER A 87 12.24 2.90 16.49
CA SER A 87 11.37 2.91 17.67
C SER A 87 10.10 3.75 17.47
N GLU A 88 10.21 4.86 16.74
CA GLU A 88 9.08 5.72 16.39
C GLU A 88 8.08 5.01 15.48
N LEU A 89 8.57 4.33 14.43
CA LEU A 89 7.73 3.55 13.52
C LEU A 89 7.03 2.39 14.24
N LEU A 90 7.75 1.69 15.14
CA LEU A 90 7.16 0.64 15.98
C LEU A 90 6.10 1.19 16.92
N ALA A 91 6.35 2.34 17.56
CA ALA A 91 5.36 3.00 18.43
C ALA A 91 4.11 3.38 17.64
N ARG A 92 4.25 3.91 16.42
CA ARG A 92 3.14 4.22 15.52
C ARG A 92 2.38 2.95 15.12
N ALA A 93 3.08 1.88 14.74
CA ALA A 93 2.45 0.61 14.40
C ALA A 93 1.64 0.02 15.58
N ARG A 94 2.14 0.18 16.82
CA ARG A 94 1.41 -0.22 18.03
C ARG A 94 0.14 0.60 18.24
N ARG A 95 0.19 1.92 18.06
CA ARG A 95 -1.01 2.78 18.16
C ARG A 95 -2.08 2.36 17.14
N ILE A 96 -1.67 2.14 15.88
CA ILE A 96 -2.58 1.66 14.83
C ILE A 96 -3.18 0.29 15.18
N ALA A 97 -2.36 -0.66 15.65
CA ALA A 97 -2.84 -1.98 16.06
C ALA A 97 -3.81 -1.90 17.24
N ALA A 98 -3.52 -1.04 18.23
CA ALA A 98 -4.40 -0.81 19.37
C ALA A 98 -5.74 -0.17 18.96
N ALA A 99 -5.72 0.80 18.03
CA ALA A 99 -6.94 1.37 17.46
C ALA A 99 -7.78 0.29 16.77
N CYS A 100 -7.20 -0.47 15.87
CA CYS A 100 -7.89 -1.57 15.20
C CYS A 100 -8.52 -2.57 16.21
N SER A 101 -7.77 -2.93 17.26
CA SER A 101 -8.24 -3.85 18.31
C SER A 101 -9.47 -3.31 19.07
N ARG A 102 -9.50 -2.01 19.39
CA ARG A 102 -10.66 -1.38 20.08
C ARG A 102 -11.95 -1.49 19.27
N TYR A 103 -11.84 -1.44 17.95
CA TYR A 103 -12.98 -1.58 17.04
C TYR A 103 -13.24 -3.02 16.60
N GLY A 104 -12.51 -4.01 17.12
CA GLY A 104 -12.63 -5.41 16.71
C GLY A 104 -12.23 -5.67 15.26
N VAL A 105 -11.42 -4.79 14.65
CA VAL A 105 -10.98 -4.87 13.25
C VAL A 105 -9.59 -5.50 13.18
N PRO A 106 -9.38 -6.55 12.38
CA PRO A 106 -8.04 -7.07 12.14
C PRO A 106 -7.12 -6.00 11.54
N LEU A 107 -5.91 -5.83 12.08
CA LEU A 107 -4.92 -4.88 11.57
C LEU A 107 -4.66 -5.07 10.07
N ALA A 108 -4.61 -6.32 9.61
CA ALA A 108 -4.44 -6.65 8.20
C ALA A 108 -5.60 -6.16 7.32
N ALA A 109 -6.85 -6.16 7.84
CA ALA A 109 -8.00 -5.63 7.09
C ALA A 109 -7.86 -4.12 6.90
N ALA A 110 -7.56 -3.39 7.97
CA ALA A 110 -7.35 -1.95 7.91
C ALA A 110 -6.19 -1.59 6.97
N ALA A 111 -5.07 -2.31 7.04
CA ALA A 111 -3.91 -2.08 6.17
C ALA A 111 -4.20 -2.34 4.69
N LEU A 112 -4.93 -3.41 4.37
CA LEU A 112 -5.32 -3.72 3.00
C LEU A 112 -6.31 -2.69 2.46
N GLN A 113 -7.38 -2.43 3.20
CA GLN A 113 -8.42 -1.51 2.77
C GLN A 113 -7.95 -0.05 2.73
N PHE A 114 -6.92 0.32 3.49
CA PHE A 114 -6.26 1.61 3.35
C PHE A 114 -5.75 1.86 1.92
N SER A 115 -5.21 0.84 1.28
CA SER A 115 -4.80 0.91 -0.14
C SER A 115 -6.00 0.86 -1.08
N LEU A 116 -6.95 -0.05 -0.82
CA LEU A 116 -8.11 -0.27 -1.70
C LEU A 116 -9.08 0.92 -1.75
N ARG A 117 -9.18 1.71 -0.67
CA ARG A 117 -10.06 2.88 -0.59
C ARG A 117 -9.48 4.15 -1.21
N GLU A 118 -8.21 4.13 -1.60
CA GLU A 118 -7.56 5.29 -2.24
C GLU A 118 -7.97 5.37 -3.71
N PRO A 119 -8.75 6.37 -4.12
CA PRO A 119 -9.31 6.43 -5.47
C PRO A 119 -8.26 6.61 -6.58
N ARG A 120 -7.06 7.10 -6.23
CA ARG A 120 -5.95 7.23 -7.18
C ARG A 120 -5.24 5.90 -7.45
N ILE A 121 -5.54 4.83 -6.68
CA ILE A 121 -4.91 3.52 -6.85
C ILE A 121 -5.83 2.61 -7.66
N THR A 122 -5.37 2.24 -8.85
CA THR A 122 -6.11 1.36 -9.77
C THR A 122 -6.12 -0.09 -9.28
N SER A 123 -5.01 -0.55 -8.68
CA SER A 123 -4.89 -1.93 -8.21
C SER A 123 -3.92 -2.04 -7.03
N THR A 124 -4.16 -3.03 -6.16
CA THR A 124 -3.29 -3.34 -5.02
C THR A 124 -2.73 -4.76 -5.15
N ILE A 125 -1.40 -4.89 -5.12
CA ILE A 125 -0.73 -6.19 -5.19
C ILE A 125 -0.42 -6.70 -3.79
N VAL A 126 -0.92 -7.91 -3.50
CA VAL A 126 -0.65 -8.65 -2.26
C VAL A 126 0.07 -9.95 -2.59
N GLY A 127 1.19 -10.21 -1.90
CA GLY A 127 1.93 -11.46 -2.02
C GLY A 127 1.34 -12.59 -1.18
N PHE A 128 1.24 -13.77 -1.75
CA PHE A 128 0.76 -14.97 -1.07
C PHE A 128 1.87 -16.04 -1.03
N SER A 129 2.00 -16.72 0.11
CA SER A 129 2.88 -17.87 0.27
C SER A 129 2.13 -19.20 0.31
N ARG A 130 0.79 -19.19 0.40
CA ARG A 130 -0.08 -20.35 0.47
C ARG A 130 -1.45 -20.03 -0.14
N PRO A 131 -2.12 -21.00 -0.82
CA PRO A 131 -3.42 -20.80 -1.47
C PRO A 131 -4.52 -20.30 -0.51
N GLU A 132 -4.53 -20.78 0.74
CA GLU A 132 -5.55 -20.44 1.74
C GLU A 132 -5.57 -18.94 2.04
N ARG A 133 -4.44 -18.26 1.87
CA ARG A 133 -4.33 -16.81 2.09
C ARG A 133 -5.07 -15.97 1.04
N VAL A 134 -5.40 -16.55 -0.10
CA VAL A 134 -6.23 -15.85 -1.10
C VAL A 134 -7.61 -15.58 -0.53
N GLN A 135 -8.26 -16.62 0.01
CA GLN A 135 -9.59 -16.51 0.60
C GLN A 135 -9.59 -15.58 1.83
N GLU A 136 -8.58 -15.70 2.68
CA GLU A 136 -8.39 -14.80 3.82
C GLU A 136 -8.28 -13.33 3.36
N THR A 137 -7.47 -13.06 2.35
CA THR A 137 -7.30 -11.69 1.83
C THR A 137 -8.58 -11.13 1.22
N LEU A 138 -9.34 -11.94 0.47
CA LEU A 138 -10.64 -11.53 -0.05
C LEU A 138 -11.63 -11.21 1.09
N ARG A 139 -11.64 -12.01 2.16
CA ARG A 139 -12.46 -11.73 3.35
C ARG A 139 -12.05 -10.41 4.01
N LEU A 140 -10.75 -10.16 4.18
CA LEU A 140 -10.23 -8.91 4.75
C LEU A 140 -10.55 -7.69 3.89
N ALA A 141 -10.50 -7.83 2.56
CA ALA A 141 -10.84 -6.77 1.62
C ALA A 141 -12.31 -6.34 1.68
N ASN A 142 -13.21 -7.29 2.03
CA ASN A 142 -14.65 -7.05 2.09
C ASN A 142 -15.20 -6.87 3.53
N LEU A 143 -14.31 -6.86 4.54
CA LEU A 143 -14.73 -6.65 5.92
C LEU A 143 -15.26 -5.22 6.11
N SER A 144 -16.42 -5.07 6.76
CA SER A 144 -16.92 -3.75 7.12
C SER A 144 -16.04 -3.12 8.20
N ILE A 145 -15.49 -1.94 7.92
CA ILE A 145 -14.66 -1.18 8.86
C ILE A 145 -15.40 0.12 9.19
N PRO A 146 -15.67 0.43 10.48
CA PRO A 146 -16.38 1.64 10.88
C PRO A 146 -15.62 2.91 10.47
N ASP A 147 -16.36 3.95 10.04
CA ASP A 147 -15.79 5.25 9.69
C ASP A 147 -15.04 5.90 10.85
N ALA A 148 -15.50 5.68 12.08
CA ALA A 148 -14.82 6.17 13.27
C ALA A 148 -13.38 5.62 13.41
N LEU A 149 -13.14 4.36 13.02
CA LEU A 149 -11.77 3.84 12.98
C LEU A 149 -10.94 4.55 11.92
N TRP A 150 -11.49 4.83 10.75
CA TRP A 150 -10.76 5.56 9.70
C TRP A 150 -10.37 6.96 10.14
N GLN A 151 -11.27 7.67 10.81
CA GLN A 151 -10.99 9.00 11.40
C GLN A 151 -9.84 8.92 12.41
N GLU A 152 -9.88 7.96 13.33
CA GLU A 152 -8.82 7.77 14.32
C GLU A 152 -7.46 7.38 13.67
N LEU A 153 -7.47 6.53 12.64
CA LEU A 153 -6.26 6.17 11.90
C LEU A 153 -5.67 7.36 11.13
N ASP A 154 -6.49 8.28 10.67
CA ASP A 154 -6.03 9.50 10.00
C ASP A 154 -5.37 10.49 10.98
N GLU A 155 -5.80 10.52 12.24
CA GLU A 155 -5.19 11.33 13.31
C GLU A 155 -3.86 10.75 13.83
N THR A 156 -3.58 9.47 13.60
CA THR A 156 -2.33 8.80 14.03
C THR A 156 -1.15 9.00 13.08
N ARG A 157 -1.27 9.94 12.16
CA ARG A 157 -0.25 10.26 11.13
C ARG A 157 1.04 10.84 11.69
#